data_2b50cca7fd3c2f789ef9c1fc75df9d2b
#
_entry.id   2b50cca7fd3c2f789ef9c1fc75df9d2b
#
_cell.length_a   1.000
_cell.length_b   1.000
_cell.length_c   1.000
_cell.angle_alpha   90.00
_cell.angle_beta   90.00
_cell.angle_gamma   90.00
#
_symmetry.space_group_name_H-M   'P 1'
#
loop_
_entity.id
_entity.type
_entity.pdbx_description
1 polymer ?
#
loop_
_entity_poly.entity_id
_entity_poly.type
_entity_poly.pdbx_seq_one_letter_code
_entity_poly.pdbx_strand_id
1 'polypeptide(L)'
;MTNRLTIVTGYFGAPTHAKAAQLARERGVELLSLDEEIVRRDGRSIKRLVMMNGEHGYRNLEYEVLKELADSGRELVVSCGDGVLYDDDSRNIILQGTLVIAGENLSPDQLWEEARLLEDSYHAFMAFGTQEEKRRAFDDLIQRQKILFGGLK
;
A
#
# COMPACT_ATOMS: atom_id res chain seq x y z
N MET A 1 -5.01 22.43 0.93
CA MET A 1 -6.40 21.94 1.10
C MET A 1 -6.40 20.58 1.73
N THR A 2 -7.41 20.29 2.52
CA THR A 2 -7.57 18.99 3.16
C THR A 2 -8.56 18.13 2.37
N ASN A 3 -8.45 16.80 2.50
CA ASN A 3 -9.44 15.87 1.96
C ASN A 3 -10.02 15.03 3.09
N ARG A 4 -11.04 14.24 2.79
CA ARG A 4 -11.76 13.43 3.78
C ARG A 4 -11.38 11.95 3.70
N LEU A 5 -10.20 11.66 3.16
CA LEU A 5 -9.72 10.29 3.02
C LEU A 5 -8.95 9.87 4.28
N THR A 6 -9.17 8.65 4.71
CA THR A 6 -8.32 7.96 5.67
C THR A 6 -7.57 6.89 4.88
N ILE A 7 -6.28 7.09 4.69
CA ILE A 7 -5.44 6.18 3.92
C ILE A 7 -4.76 5.21 4.88
N VAL A 8 -4.95 3.91 4.65
CA VAL A 8 -4.30 2.86 5.41
C VAL A 8 -3.31 2.18 4.50
N THR A 9 -2.04 2.29 4.83
CA THR A 9 -0.96 1.54 4.19
C THR A 9 -0.16 0.84 5.29
N GLY A 10 0.91 0.19 4.96
CA GLY A 10 1.70 -0.49 5.99
C GLY A 10 2.94 -1.13 5.43
N TYR A 11 3.65 -1.80 6.34
CA TYR A 11 4.81 -2.60 5.97
C TYR A 11 4.40 -3.78 5.10
N PHE A 12 5.29 -4.21 4.22
CA PHE A 12 5.03 -5.40 3.42
C PHE A 12 4.84 -6.60 4.35
N GLY A 13 3.70 -7.28 4.23
CA GLY A 13 3.30 -8.38 5.12
C GLY A 13 2.36 -7.96 6.25
N ALA A 14 2.15 -6.67 6.46
CA ALA A 14 1.23 -6.18 7.48
C ALA A 14 -0.24 -6.42 7.07
N PRO A 15 -1.15 -6.59 8.06
CA PRO A 15 -2.57 -6.80 7.76
C PRO A 15 -3.29 -5.48 7.42
N THR A 16 -2.82 -4.81 6.38
CA THR A 16 -3.26 -3.47 5.99
C THR A 16 -4.75 -3.42 5.66
N HIS A 17 -5.21 -4.35 4.83
CA HIS A 17 -6.62 -4.35 4.43
C HIS A 17 -7.54 -4.66 5.61
N ALA A 18 -7.15 -5.59 6.48
CA ALA A 18 -7.93 -5.91 7.68
C ALA A 18 -8.03 -4.70 8.62
N LYS A 19 -6.94 -3.95 8.76
CA LYS A 19 -6.93 -2.72 9.55
C LYS A 19 -7.85 -1.67 8.95
N ALA A 20 -7.80 -1.49 7.64
CA ALA A 20 -8.69 -0.56 6.93
C ALA A 20 -10.15 -0.95 7.11
N ALA A 21 -10.47 -2.24 6.97
CA ALA A 21 -11.83 -2.73 7.15
C ALA A 21 -12.35 -2.49 8.57
N GLN A 22 -11.49 -2.69 9.57
CA GLN A 22 -11.84 -2.41 10.97
C GLN A 22 -12.18 -0.94 11.17
N LEU A 23 -11.33 -0.03 10.67
CA LEU A 23 -11.55 1.41 10.80
C LEU A 23 -12.83 1.85 10.09
N ALA A 24 -13.10 1.32 8.91
CA ALA A 24 -14.31 1.64 8.16
C ALA A 24 -15.57 1.25 8.94
N ARG A 25 -15.56 0.05 9.54
CA ARG A 25 -16.69 -0.41 10.37
C ARG A 25 -16.87 0.46 11.61
N GLU A 26 -15.79 0.76 12.31
CA GLU A 26 -15.84 1.57 13.54
C GLU A 26 -16.37 2.98 13.30
N ARG A 27 -16.05 3.55 12.15
CA ARG A 27 -16.46 4.92 11.79
C ARG A 27 -17.75 4.98 10.99
N GLY A 28 -18.27 3.84 10.55
CA GLY A 28 -19.46 3.81 9.68
C GLY A 28 -19.20 4.45 8.33
N VAL A 29 -18.02 4.29 7.77
CA VAL A 29 -17.56 4.92 6.52
C VAL A 29 -17.29 3.83 5.49
N GLU A 30 -17.47 4.16 4.21
CA GLU A 30 -17.22 3.24 3.10
C GLU A 30 -15.74 2.87 3.02
N LEU A 31 -15.48 1.59 2.76
CA LEU A 31 -14.14 1.04 2.51
C LEU A 31 -13.90 0.89 1.01
N LEU A 32 -12.73 1.31 0.54
CA LEU A 32 -12.32 1.09 -0.84
C LEU A 32 -10.89 0.56 -0.86
N SER A 33 -10.64 -0.48 -1.65
CA SER A 33 -9.29 -0.97 -1.90
C SER A 33 -8.74 -0.29 -3.14
N LEU A 34 -7.62 0.42 -3.01
CA LEU A 34 -6.99 1.12 -4.12
C LEU A 34 -6.57 0.14 -5.22
N ASP A 35 -5.95 -0.97 -4.83
CA ASP A 35 -5.51 -1.98 -5.80
C ASP A 35 -6.68 -2.64 -6.52
N GLU A 36 -7.76 -2.95 -5.82
CA GLU A 36 -8.96 -3.51 -6.45
C GLU A 36 -9.56 -2.53 -7.46
N GLU A 37 -9.56 -1.25 -7.13
CA GLU A 37 -10.06 -0.22 -8.04
C GLU A 37 -9.18 -0.11 -9.29
N ILE A 38 -7.87 -0.17 -9.12
CA ILE A 38 -6.93 -0.15 -10.25
C ILE A 38 -7.14 -1.38 -11.14
N VAL A 39 -7.26 -2.56 -10.53
CA VAL A 39 -7.50 -3.81 -11.28
C VAL A 39 -8.83 -3.74 -12.03
N ARG A 40 -9.86 -3.20 -11.40
CA ARG A 40 -11.18 -3.04 -12.04
C ARG A 40 -11.09 -2.15 -13.29
N ARG A 41 -10.32 -1.05 -13.20
CA ARG A 41 -10.19 -0.10 -14.33
C ARG A 41 -9.27 -0.62 -15.42
N ASP A 42 -8.15 -1.21 -15.03
CA ASP A 42 -7.10 -1.65 -15.97
C ASP A 42 -7.37 -3.03 -16.58
N GLY A 43 -7.95 -3.93 -15.81
CA GLY A 43 -8.23 -5.30 -16.24
C GLY A 43 -7.13 -6.31 -16.00
N ARG A 44 -5.94 -5.87 -15.56
CA ARG A 44 -4.81 -6.75 -15.23
C ARG A 44 -4.59 -6.80 -13.72
N SER A 45 -4.01 -7.90 -13.22
CA SER A 45 -3.55 -7.95 -11.83
C SER A 45 -2.43 -6.91 -11.61
N ILE A 46 -2.23 -6.48 -10.37
CA ILE A 46 -1.16 -5.53 -10.05
C ILE A 46 0.20 -6.10 -10.46
N LYS A 47 0.45 -7.38 -10.17
CA LYS A 47 1.70 -8.05 -10.55
C LYS A 47 1.95 -7.97 -12.06
N ARG A 48 0.93 -8.26 -12.86
CA ARG A 48 1.03 -8.24 -14.32
C ARG A 48 1.22 -6.81 -14.84
N LEU A 49 0.50 -5.87 -14.27
CA LEU A 49 0.61 -4.46 -14.61
C LEU A 49 2.03 -3.96 -14.39
N VAL A 50 2.63 -4.27 -13.25
CA VAL A 50 4.00 -3.88 -12.93
C VAL A 50 5.00 -4.56 -13.86
N MET A 51 4.79 -5.84 -14.18
CA MET A 51 5.65 -6.55 -15.13
C MET A 51 5.63 -5.91 -16.52
N MET A 52 4.48 -5.44 -16.96
CA MET A 52 4.31 -4.89 -18.31
C MET A 52 4.63 -3.40 -18.41
N ASN A 53 4.24 -2.62 -17.40
CA ASN A 53 4.33 -1.16 -17.42
C ASN A 53 5.38 -0.60 -16.44
N GLY A 54 6.00 -1.47 -15.63
CA GLY A 54 6.95 -1.05 -14.60
C GLY A 54 6.24 -0.53 -13.35
N GLU A 55 7.02 -0.37 -12.28
CA GLU A 55 6.50 0.18 -11.04
C GLU A 55 6.01 1.62 -11.24
N HIS A 56 6.70 2.39 -12.08
CA HIS A 56 6.30 3.77 -12.38
C HIS A 56 4.88 3.85 -12.93
N GLY A 57 4.51 2.94 -13.84
CA GLY A 57 3.14 2.88 -14.37
C GLY A 57 2.10 2.60 -13.28
N TYR A 58 2.42 1.69 -12.36
CA TYR A 58 1.57 1.40 -11.22
C TYR A 58 1.41 2.62 -10.30
N ARG A 59 2.51 3.31 -9.99
CA ARG A 59 2.47 4.52 -9.15
C ARG A 59 1.62 5.62 -9.79
N ASN A 60 1.69 5.77 -11.10
CA ASN A 60 0.85 6.74 -11.82
C ASN A 60 -0.64 6.41 -11.68
N LEU A 61 -1.01 5.14 -11.76
CA LEU A 61 -2.41 4.72 -11.60
C LEU A 61 -2.90 4.93 -10.17
N GLU A 62 -2.05 4.63 -9.18
CA GLU A 62 -2.38 4.95 -7.79
C GLU A 62 -2.67 6.43 -7.63
N TYR A 63 -1.82 7.28 -8.18
CA TYR A 63 -1.98 8.73 -8.10
C TYR A 63 -3.29 9.18 -8.74
N GLU A 64 -3.58 8.71 -9.94
CA GLU A 64 -4.80 9.10 -10.66
C GLU A 64 -6.06 8.79 -9.87
N VAL A 65 -6.13 7.60 -9.29
CA VAL A 65 -7.28 7.19 -8.49
C VAL A 65 -7.36 8.00 -7.20
N LEU A 66 -6.23 8.16 -6.50
CA LEU A 66 -6.19 8.94 -5.26
C LEU A 66 -6.62 10.39 -5.48
N LYS A 67 -6.16 11.00 -6.56
CA LYS A 67 -6.54 12.38 -6.90
C LYS A 67 -8.04 12.49 -7.13
N GLU A 68 -8.61 11.56 -7.87
CA GLU A 68 -10.04 11.53 -8.13
C GLU A 68 -10.84 11.38 -6.85
N LEU A 69 -10.41 10.46 -5.96
CA LEU A 69 -11.07 10.25 -4.67
C LEU A 69 -10.98 11.49 -3.78
N ALA A 70 -9.82 12.12 -3.74
CA ALA A 70 -9.63 13.35 -2.95
C ALA A 70 -10.50 14.48 -3.46
N ASP A 71 -10.59 14.65 -4.78
CA ASP A 71 -11.37 15.71 -5.41
C ASP A 71 -12.87 15.46 -5.27
N SER A 72 -13.30 14.22 -5.05
CA SER A 72 -14.72 13.88 -4.91
C SER A 72 -15.35 14.42 -3.62
N GLY A 73 -14.55 14.73 -2.61
CA GLY A 73 -15.03 15.15 -1.31
C GLY A 73 -15.65 14.03 -0.46
N ARG A 74 -15.64 12.80 -0.95
CA ARG A 74 -16.21 11.65 -0.24
C ARG A 74 -15.36 11.29 0.98
N GLU A 75 -16.05 10.93 2.06
CA GLU A 75 -15.38 10.38 3.24
C GLU A 75 -15.20 8.87 3.03
N LEU A 76 -13.94 8.44 2.94
CA LEU A 76 -13.60 7.05 2.64
C LEU A 76 -12.46 6.58 3.50
N VAL A 77 -12.45 5.29 3.81
CA VAL A 77 -11.24 4.59 4.26
C VAL A 77 -10.71 3.85 3.03
N VAL A 78 -9.46 4.13 2.65
CA VAL A 78 -8.84 3.56 1.45
C VAL A 78 -7.67 2.67 1.88
N SER A 79 -7.75 1.39 1.54
CA SER A 79 -6.67 0.43 1.76
C SER A 79 -5.69 0.51 0.59
N CYS A 80 -4.43 0.75 0.88
CA CYS A 80 -3.40 0.94 -0.15
C CYS A 80 -2.27 -0.08 0.02
N GLY A 81 -1.55 -0.35 -1.06
CA GLY A 81 -0.37 -1.19 -1.04
C GLY A 81 0.78 -0.56 -0.25
N ASP A 82 1.78 -1.36 0.06
CA ASP A 82 2.90 -0.96 0.92
C ASP A 82 3.82 0.11 0.33
N GLY A 83 3.74 0.36 -0.97
CA GLY A 83 4.59 1.34 -1.64
C GLY A 83 3.91 2.64 -2.04
N VAL A 84 2.67 2.86 -1.62
CA VAL A 84 1.88 4.03 -2.08
C VAL A 84 2.54 5.37 -1.70
N LEU A 85 3.32 5.39 -0.64
CA LEU A 85 3.99 6.61 -0.16
C LEU A 85 5.32 6.91 -0.86
N TYR A 86 5.79 6.03 -1.76
CA TYR A 86 7.02 6.27 -2.50
C TYR A 86 6.88 7.36 -3.55
N ASP A 87 5.68 7.53 -4.10
CA ASP A 87 5.43 8.57 -5.08
C ASP A 87 5.12 9.90 -4.38
N ASP A 88 5.88 10.95 -4.74
CA ASP A 88 5.75 12.25 -4.09
C ASP A 88 4.35 12.86 -4.24
N ASP A 89 3.75 12.72 -5.41
CA ASP A 89 2.44 13.31 -5.70
C ASP A 89 1.34 12.58 -4.91
N SER A 90 1.40 11.25 -4.87
CA SER A 90 0.47 10.45 -4.06
C SER A 90 0.63 10.77 -2.58
N ARG A 91 1.87 10.87 -2.11
CA ARG A 91 2.17 11.20 -0.71
C ARG A 91 1.57 12.55 -0.32
N ASN A 92 1.68 13.55 -1.20
CA ASN A 92 1.10 14.87 -0.93
C ASN A 92 -0.41 14.82 -0.76
N ILE A 93 -1.11 14.03 -1.58
CA ILE A 93 -2.55 13.82 -1.44
C ILE A 93 -2.87 13.16 -0.10
N ILE A 94 -2.13 12.09 0.21
CA ILE A 94 -2.36 11.30 1.42
C ILE A 94 -2.18 12.14 2.68
N LEU A 95 -1.15 12.99 2.71
CA LEU A 95 -0.85 13.83 3.87
C LEU A 95 -1.85 14.98 4.07
N GLN A 96 -2.70 15.25 3.10
CA GLN A 96 -3.80 16.21 3.25
C GLN A 96 -5.03 15.58 3.89
N GLY A 97 -5.05 14.28 4.09
CA GLY A 97 -6.06 13.54 4.82
C GLY A 97 -5.48 12.94 6.08
N THR A 98 -5.98 11.76 6.46
CA THR A 98 -5.49 11.01 7.62
C THR A 98 -4.70 9.80 7.13
N LEU A 99 -3.51 9.59 7.69
CA LEU A 99 -2.65 8.46 7.37
C LEU A 99 -2.59 7.50 8.56
N VAL A 100 -2.81 6.22 8.29
CA VAL A 100 -2.66 5.14 9.27
C VAL A 100 -1.70 4.12 8.69
N ILE A 101 -0.69 3.73 9.47
CA ILE A 101 0.32 2.77 9.05
C ILE A 101 0.14 1.48 9.84
N ALA A 102 -0.18 0.38 9.14
CA ALA A 102 -0.35 -0.93 9.74
C ALA A 102 1.00 -1.63 9.91
N GLY A 103 1.12 -2.43 10.97
CA GLY A 103 2.28 -3.28 11.18
C GLY A 103 3.44 -2.64 11.94
N GLU A 104 3.28 -1.43 12.45
CA GLU A 104 4.35 -0.75 13.20
C GLU A 104 4.78 -1.50 14.45
N ASN A 105 3.88 -2.27 15.04
CA ASN A 105 4.14 -3.07 16.24
C ASN A 105 4.56 -4.50 15.92
N LEU A 106 4.71 -4.85 14.64
CA LEU A 106 5.12 -6.20 14.23
C LEU A 106 6.62 -6.25 14.00
N SER A 107 7.23 -7.39 14.38
CA SER A 107 8.65 -7.63 14.10
C SER A 107 8.85 -7.98 12.62
N PRO A 108 10.10 -7.85 12.12
CA PRO A 108 10.41 -8.33 10.76
C PRO A 108 10.07 -9.81 10.56
N ASP A 109 10.26 -10.64 11.59
CA ASP A 109 9.90 -12.06 11.50
C ASP A 109 8.40 -12.26 11.32
N GLN A 110 7.58 -11.53 12.09
CA GLN A 110 6.13 -11.59 11.97
C GLN A 110 5.65 -11.10 10.60
N LEU A 111 6.24 -10.03 10.10
CA LEU A 111 5.91 -9.51 8.77
C LEU A 111 6.30 -10.51 7.68
N TRP A 112 7.47 -11.14 7.82
CA TRP A 112 7.95 -12.12 6.85
C TRP A 112 7.04 -13.34 6.76
N GLU A 113 6.53 -13.84 7.90
CA GLU A 113 5.63 -15.00 7.92
C GLU A 113 4.39 -14.78 7.07
N GLU A 114 3.89 -13.57 7.01
CA GLU A 114 2.74 -13.22 6.17
C GLU A 114 3.15 -12.91 4.73
N ALA A 115 4.21 -12.13 4.58
CA ALA A 115 4.67 -11.69 3.25
C ALA A 115 5.06 -12.87 2.35
N ARG A 116 5.74 -13.88 2.90
CA ARG A 116 6.19 -15.04 2.13
C ARG A 116 5.05 -15.88 1.56
N LEU A 117 3.84 -15.72 2.09
CA LEU A 117 2.65 -16.44 1.63
C LEU A 117 1.90 -15.71 0.51
N LEU A 118 2.28 -14.47 0.22
CA LEU A 118 1.60 -13.65 -0.80
C LEU A 118 2.08 -14.05 -2.20
N GLU A 119 1.20 -14.65 -2.98
CA GLU A 119 1.51 -15.10 -4.33
C GLU A 119 1.46 -13.98 -5.37
N ASP A 120 0.65 -12.97 -5.13
CA ASP A 120 0.39 -11.89 -6.08
C ASP A 120 1.21 -10.61 -5.80
N SER A 121 2.31 -10.74 -5.03
CA SER A 121 3.16 -9.60 -4.76
C SER A 121 3.81 -9.07 -6.04
N TYR A 122 3.81 -7.75 -6.20
CA TYR A 122 4.50 -7.10 -7.30
C TYR A 122 6.01 -6.98 -7.06
N HIS A 123 6.48 -7.26 -5.85
CA HIS A 123 7.91 -7.19 -5.53
C HIS A 123 8.68 -8.29 -6.25
N ALA A 124 9.53 -7.89 -7.18
CA ALA A 124 10.25 -8.83 -8.04
C ALA A 124 11.09 -9.84 -7.26
N PHE A 125 11.66 -9.43 -6.12
CA PHE A 125 12.51 -10.32 -5.33
C PHE A 125 11.76 -11.52 -4.76
N MET A 126 10.43 -11.43 -4.65
CA MET A 126 9.62 -12.54 -4.15
C MET A 126 9.42 -13.66 -5.18
N ALA A 127 9.71 -13.37 -6.44
CA ALA A 127 9.48 -14.32 -7.54
C ALA A 127 10.65 -15.27 -7.80
N PHE A 128 11.88 -14.86 -7.45
CA PHE A 128 13.08 -15.60 -7.81
C PHE A 128 14.06 -15.67 -6.66
N GLY A 129 14.88 -16.71 -6.65
CA GLY A 129 15.96 -16.86 -5.67
C GLY A 129 15.62 -17.84 -4.55
N THR A 130 16.59 -18.04 -3.67
CA THR A 130 16.43 -18.89 -2.49
C THR A 130 15.64 -18.16 -1.40
N GLN A 131 15.15 -18.91 -0.42
CA GLN A 131 14.47 -18.31 0.73
C GLN A 131 15.36 -17.33 1.49
N GLU A 132 16.67 -17.64 1.60
CA GLU A 132 17.64 -16.75 2.23
C GLU A 132 17.80 -15.44 1.46
N GLU A 133 17.89 -15.52 0.14
CA GLU A 133 18.01 -14.34 -0.71
C GLU A 133 16.76 -13.47 -0.63
N LYS A 134 15.60 -14.09 -0.66
CA LYS A 134 14.31 -13.39 -0.53
C LYS A 134 14.17 -12.72 0.83
N ARG A 135 14.55 -13.41 1.90
CA ARG A 135 14.50 -12.84 3.26
C ARG A 135 15.43 -11.65 3.39
N ARG A 136 16.63 -11.72 2.81
CA ARG A 136 17.57 -10.61 2.87
C ARG A 136 17.04 -9.39 2.14
N ALA A 137 16.46 -9.58 0.95
CA ALA A 137 15.85 -8.51 0.19
C ALA A 137 14.64 -7.92 0.94
N PHE A 138 13.85 -8.80 1.59
CA PHE A 138 12.73 -8.39 2.42
C PHE A 138 13.19 -7.52 3.60
N ASP A 139 14.25 -7.92 4.31
CA ASP A 139 14.78 -7.16 5.43
C ASP A 139 15.24 -5.77 5.00
N ASP A 140 15.86 -5.67 3.82
CA ASP A 140 16.27 -4.39 3.24
C ASP A 140 15.04 -3.51 2.94
N LEU A 141 13.99 -4.11 2.40
CA LEU A 141 12.74 -3.39 2.13
C LEU A 141 12.11 -2.86 3.42
N ILE A 142 12.01 -3.70 4.43
CA ILE A 142 11.43 -3.30 5.72
C ILE A 142 12.23 -2.15 6.34
N GLN A 143 13.56 -2.19 6.24
CA GLN A 143 14.39 -1.13 6.76
C GLN A 143 14.13 0.20 6.04
N ARG A 144 14.00 0.16 4.72
CA ARG A 144 13.64 1.35 3.93
C ARG A 144 12.26 1.88 4.29
N GLN A 145 11.30 0.99 4.52
CA GLN A 145 9.95 1.37 4.92
C GLN A 145 9.94 2.01 6.30
N LYS A 146 10.75 1.50 7.22
CA LYS A 146 10.89 2.11 8.55
C LYS A 146 11.37 3.56 8.45
N ILE A 147 12.34 3.81 7.60
CA ILE A 147 12.87 5.16 7.39
C ILE A 147 11.80 6.07 6.80
N LEU A 148 11.13 5.59 5.76
CA LEU A 148 10.08 6.37 5.09
C LEU A 148 8.93 6.70 6.04
N PHE A 149 8.37 5.69 6.69
CA PHE A 149 7.20 5.88 7.57
C PHE A 149 7.56 6.70 8.81
N GLY A 150 8.76 6.50 9.35
CA GLY A 150 9.24 7.28 10.50
C GLY A 150 9.36 8.77 10.21
N GLY A 151 9.74 9.11 9.00
CA GLY A 151 9.88 10.50 8.58
C GLY A 151 8.56 11.25 8.37
N LEU A 152 7.43 10.51 8.39
CA LEU A 152 6.10 11.10 8.16
C LEU A 152 5.31 11.34 9.44
N LYS A 153 5.91 11.05 10.59
CA LYS A 153 5.25 11.23 11.89
C LYS A 153 5.60 12.55 12.54
#